data_01de4cea014c920ebe7eb357233f603d
#
_entry.id   01de4cea014c920ebe7eb357233f603d
#
_cell.length_a   1.000
_cell.length_b   1.000
_cell.length_c   1.000
_cell.angle_alpha   90.00
_cell.angle_beta   90.00
_cell.angle_gamma   90.00
#
_symmetry.space_group_name_H-M   'P 1'
#
loop_
_entity.id
_entity.type
_entity.pdbx_description
1 polymer ?
#
loop_
_entity_poly.entity_id
_entity_poly.type
_entity_poly.pdbx_seq_one_letter_code
_entity_poly.pdbx_strand_id
1 'polypeptide(L)'
;MEKVIYNFDAVIIGTGCAGYNCADWLHTFGYTNIAIITEGRLKGTSRNTGSDKQTYYKMSLAGDNADSVYEMAKTLFDGGAMDGDVAICEAANSIRSFMKLANLGVDFPTNEYGEYVGYKTDHDPFCRATSIGPYTSKKMTEVLEDAVMEKNIKILDDYQVVKILTDNGKATGLIAISTKDYKFITIKAPHIVLATGGPAAVYFDSVYPTSHTGSTGLAYEAGASLTNLAEWQYGLASTDFRWNVSGTYQQVLPRYISIDEEGVEREFLLDYFSSPAEALKNVFLKGYEWPFDVRKIHGSSYVDLIVYMETVIKNRKVYMDFTREPTGLENGFDVLDEVSYQYLANSDALIELPIERLRKMNPGGISLYHDHGIDITKEPLRVAVCAQHNNGGVRIDSNWQTTIEGLYAIGEAAGSLGIFRPGGSALNSCQVGGLRAATHIAYQSTNKVSEKFDSILDSAINEISRFVVSTRSDYSTIHFTRMHYQKHMSKNFAFLRNLDTMNAASLPIATCSDNFTLETKWADASEIPNLFKNRDICMMQLAISRAILKTAELYGSRGSGYVFTGDDFMKRDPVPEKAEGRDTIVTLRKKTDSFEPEFDIVPVRPLPSRNLWFEKVWNEYNEMKRGK
;
A
#
# COMPACT_ATOMS: atom_id res chain seq x y z
N MET A 1 -34.91 8.38 2.68
CA MET A 1 -34.08 7.15 2.60
C MET A 1 -34.85 6.00 3.26
N GLU A 2 -35.09 4.91 2.54
CA GLU A 2 -35.67 3.69 3.10
C GLU A 2 -34.65 3.04 4.04
N LYS A 3 -35.07 2.65 5.27
CA LYS A 3 -34.15 2.09 6.26
C LYS A 3 -34.07 0.55 6.07
N VAL A 4 -33.14 0.09 5.23
CA VAL A 4 -32.78 -1.34 5.19
C VAL A 4 -31.64 -1.57 6.17
N ILE A 5 -31.89 -2.34 7.24
CA ILE A 5 -30.92 -2.59 8.31
C ILE A 5 -30.56 -4.06 8.36
N TYR A 6 -29.24 -4.34 8.24
CA TYR A 6 -28.66 -5.66 8.49
C TYR A 6 -28.02 -5.70 9.89
N ASN A 7 -28.00 -6.87 10.52
CA ASN A 7 -27.37 -7.06 11.83
C ASN A 7 -26.32 -8.17 11.72
N PHE A 8 -25.07 -7.84 12.07
CA PHE A 8 -23.94 -8.77 12.12
C PHE A 8 -23.14 -8.59 13.41
N ASP A 9 -22.45 -9.63 13.84
CA ASP A 9 -21.52 -9.56 14.98
C ASP A 9 -20.20 -8.90 14.59
N ALA A 10 -19.80 -9.06 13.32
CA ALA A 10 -18.69 -8.32 12.72
C ALA A 10 -18.93 -8.08 11.22
N VAL A 11 -18.45 -6.94 10.71
CA VAL A 11 -18.45 -6.62 9.29
C VAL A 11 -17.04 -6.24 8.82
N ILE A 12 -16.61 -6.84 7.72
CA ILE A 12 -15.31 -6.60 7.09
C ILE A 12 -15.54 -5.76 5.84
N ILE A 13 -14.81 -4.65 5.68
CA ILE A 13 -14.93 -3.75 4.55
C ILE A 13 -13.77 -4.03 3.58
N GLY A 14 -14.06 -4.64 2.44
CA GLY A 14 -13.09 -4.95 1.37
C GLY A 14 -12.81 -6.43 1.19
N THR A 15 -12.58 -6.81 -0.08
CA THR A 15 -12.33 -8.17 -0.57
C THR A 15 -10.91 -8.36 -1.09
N GLY A 16 -9.95 -7.62 -0.54
CA GLY A 16 -8.53 -7.92 -0.71
C GLY A 16 -8.10 -9.12 0.13
N CYS A 17 -6.86 -9.57 -0.04
CA CYS A 17 -6.32 -10.72 0.71
C CYS A 17 -6.42 -10.57 2.25
N ALA A 18 -6.34 -9.35 2.77
CA ALA A 18 -6.51 -9.08 4.21
C ALA A 18 -7.96 -9.32 4.66
N GLY A 19 -8.94 -8.82 3.90
CA GLY A 19 -10.37 -8.93 4.24
C GLY A 19 -10.87 -10.37 4.22
N TYR A 20 -10.60 -11.10 3.16
CA TYR A 20 -10.93 -12.54 3.08
C TYR A 20 -10.24 -13.35 4.18
N ASN A 21 -8.95 -13.07 4.45
CA ASN A 21 -8.23 -13.76 5.51
C ASN A 21 -8.83 -13.52 6.90
N CYS A 22 -9.25 -12.28 7.21
CA CYS A 22 -9.90 -11.93 8.48
C CYS A 22 -11.25 -12.63 8.63
N ALA A 23 -12.08 -12.62 7.58
CA ALA A 23 -13.38 -13.29 7.58
C ALA A 23 -13.27 -14.81 7.79
N ASP A 24 -12.30 -15.44 7.12
CA ASP A 24 -12.01 -16.86 7.24
C ASP A 24 -11.56 -17.22 8.68
N TRP A 25 -10.70 -16.41 9.31
CA TRP A 25 -10.28 -16.59 10.69
C TRP A 25 -11.43 -16.38 11.70
N LEU A 26 -12.25 -15.34 11.53
CA LEU A 26 -13.42 -15.10 12.39
C LEU A 26 -14.36 -16.32 12.38
N HIS A 27 -14.66 -16.83 11.19
CA HIS A 27 -15.50 -18.01 11.08
C HIS A 27 -14.84 -19.24 11.74
N THR A 28 -13.54 -19.43 11.55
CA THR A 28 -12.75 -20.51 12.19
C THR A 28 -12.80 -20.41 13.72
N PHE A 29 -12.88 -19.20 14.28
CA PHE A 29 -13.02 -18.96 15.73
C PHE A 29 -14.48 -19.00 16.24
N GLY A 30 -15.44 -19.36 15.38
CA GLY A 30 -16.83 -19.56 15.76
C GLY A 30 -17.76 -18.37 15.52
N TYR A 31 -17.28 -17.29 14.91
CA TYR A 31 -18.10 -16.15 14.50
C TYR A 31 -18.76 -16.45 13.14
N THR A 32 -20.01 -16.88 13.15
CA THR A 32 -20.76 -17.25 11.94
C THR A 32 -21.67 -16.15 11.40
N ASN A 33 -22.13 -15.24 12.26
CA ASN A 33 -22.95 -14.10 11.86
C ASN A 33 -22.08 -12.89 11.47
N ILE A 34 -21.30 -13.06 10.39
CA ILE A 34 -20.39 -12.05 9.84
C ILE A 34 -20.70 -11.76 8.38
N ALA A 35 -20.29 -10.59 7.90
CA ALA A 35 -20.37 -10.24 6.49
C ALA A 35 -19.13 -9.53 5.99
N ILE A 36 -18.85 -9.69 4.71
CA ILE A 36 -17.94 -8.83 3.96
C ILE A 36 -18.78 -7.86 3.14
N ILE A 37 -18.41 -6.58 3.11
CA ILE A 37 -19.01 -5.58 2.24
C ILE A 37 -17.96 -5.00 1.30
N THR A 38 -18.26 -4.89 0.01
CA THR A 38 -17.28 -4.49 -1.01
C THR A 38 -17.93 -3.76 -2.18
N GLU A 39 -17.17 -2.87 -2.81
CA GLU A 39 -17.57 -2.22 -4.07
C GLU A 39 -17.50 -3.16 -5.28
N GLY A 40 -16.85 -4.29 -5.13
CA GLY A 40 -16.73 -5.31 -6.18
C GLY A 40 -15.67 -6.35 -5.85
N ARG A 41 -16.05 -7.60 -5.86
CA ARG A 41 -15.21 -8.77 -5.51
C ARG A 41 -13.92 -8.86 -6.31
N LEU A 42 -13.93 -8.45 -7.58
CA LEU A 42 -12.79 -8.53 -8.49
C LEU A 42 -11.95 -7.23 -8.52
N LYS A 43 -12.33 -6.21 -7.75
CA LYS A 43 -11.62 -4.94 -7.64
C LYS A 43 -10.52 -5.03 -6.57
N GLY A 44 -9.72 -3.96 -6.47
CA GLY A 44 -8.71 -3.79 -5.43
C GLY A 44 -7.31 -4.26 -5.84
N THR A 45 -6.35 -3.82 -5.03
CA THR A 45 -4.91 -3.92 -5.30
C THR A 45 -4.40 -5.35 -5.26
N SER A 46 -4.79 -6.15 -4.26
CA SER A 46 -4.29 -7.54 -4.11
C SER A 46 -4.49 -8.41 -5.34
N ARG A 47 -5.55 -8.14 -6.11
CA ARG A 47 -5.90 -8.90 -7.32
C ARG A 47 -5.36 -8.28 -8.61
N ASN A 48 -5.16 -6.96 -8.64
CA ASN A 48 -5.00 -6.20 -9.88
C ASN A 48 -3.72 -5.38 -9.95
N THR A 49 -2.81 -5.50 -8.99
CA THR A 49 -1.48 -4.88 -9.07
C THR A 49 -0.42 -5.76 -8.42
N GLY A 50 0.82 -5.51 -8.76
CA GLY A 50 1.96 -6.26 -8.24
C GLY A 50 3.29 -5.80 -8.80
N SER A 51 4.24 -6.73 -8.82
CA SER A 51 5.57 -6.58 -9.39
C SER A 51 5.98 -7.87 -10.10
N ASP A 52 7.21 -7.95 -10.59
CA ASP A 52 7.74 -9.12 -11.31
C ASP A 52 7.61 -10.44 -10.53
N LYS A 53 7.92 -10.41 -9.23
CA LYS A 53 7.85 -11.57 -8.32
C LYS A 53 6.73 -11.46 -7.31
N GLN A 54 6.16 -10.28 -7.07
CA GLN A 54 5.12 -10.06 -6.05
C GLN A 54 5.41 -10.80 -4.74
N THR A 55 6.48 -10.41 -4.08
CA THR A 55 7.10 -11.11 -2.95
C THR A 55 6.18 -11.24 -1.74
N TYR A 56 6.19 -12.42 -1.11
CA TYR A 56 5.73 -12.66 0.26
C TYR A 56 6.93 -12.74 1.21
N TYR A 57 6.85 -12.10 2.37
CA TYR A 57 7.92 -12.06 3.37
C TYR A 57 7.54 -12.90 4.59
N LYS A 58 8.34 -13.90 4.90
CA LYS A 58 8.13 -14.82 6.04
C LYS A 58 9.44 -15.04 6.78
N MET A 59 9.37 -15.45 8.04
CA MET A 59 10.53 -15.96 8.73
C MET A 59 11.18 -17.09 7.91
N SER A 60 12.51 -17.13 7.86
CA SER A 60 13.23 -18.15 7.08
C SER A 60 12.95 -19.57 7.60
N LEU A 61 12.69 -20.49 6.69
CA LEU A 61 12.40 -21.91 6.97
C LEU A 61 13.44 -22.84 6.33
N ALA A 62 14.43 -22.29 5.64
CA ALA A 62 15.49 -23.03 4.96
C ALA A 62 16.77 -22.20 4.95
N GLY A 63 17.92 -22.88 4.77
CA GLY A 63 19.24 -22.28 4.70
C GLY A 63 20.04 -22.39 6.01
N ASP A 64 21.33 -22.07 5.93
CA ASP A 64 22.31 -22.30 7.00
C ASP A 64 22.27 -21.24 8.13
N ASN A 65 21.60 -20.12 7.91
CA ASN A 65 21.50 -19.05 8.89
C ASN A 65 20.27 -19.24 9.78
N ALA A 66 20.50 -19.38 11.09
CA ALA A 66 19.43 -19.43 12.06
C ALA A 66 18.64 -18.11 12.09
N ASP A 67 17.34 -18.17 11.80
CA ASP A 67 16.41 -17.06 11.94
C ASP A 67 15.54 -17.23 13.19
N SER A 68 14.97 -16.17 13.69
CA SER A 68 14.06 -16.21 14.83
C SER A 68 12.99 -15.10 14.74
N VAL A 69 11.92 -15.32 15.51
CA VAL A 69 10.87 -14.29 15.68
C VAL A 69 11.46 -12.95 16.10
N TYR A 70 12.47 -12.95 16.97
CA TYR A 70 13.07 -11.71 17.45
C TYR A 70 13.94 -11.03 16.39
N GLU A 71 14.72 -11.80 15.61
CA GLU A 71 15.53 -11.26 14.52
C GLU A 71 14.66 -10.67 13.41
N MET A 72 13.54 -11.33 13.08
CA MET A 72 12.58 -10.79 12.13
C MET A 72 11.90 -9.52 12.66
N ALA A 73 11.48 -9.53 13.93
CA ALA A 73 10.88 -8.34 14.56
C ALA A 73 11.88 -7.17 14.62
N LYS A 74 13.14 -7.46 14.95
CA LYS A 74 14.22 -6.46 14.98
C LYS A 74 14.45 -5.87 13.58
N THR A 75 14.49 -6.69 12.53
CA THR A 75 14.63 -6.21 11.14
C THR A 75 13.51 -5.23 10.76
N LEU A 76 12.27 -5.53 11.14
CA LEU A 76 11.12 -4.64 10.89
C LEU A 76 11.22 -3.35 11.71
N PHE A 77 11.56 -3.46 13.00
CA PHE A 77 11.68 -2.34 13.93
C PHE A 77 12.82 -1.38 13.57
N ASP A 78 13.98 -1.91 13.17
CA ASP A 78 15.16 -1.14 12.76
C ASP A 78 14.90 -0.31 11.48
N GLY A 79 13.82 -0.60 10.76
CA GLY A 79 13.33 0.26 9.67
C GLY A 79 12.96 1.68 10.11
N GLY A 80 12.76 1.91 11.41
CA GLY A 80 12.45 3.20 12.05
C GLY A 80 10.97 3.56 11.97
N ALA A 81 10.51 4.36 12.93
CA ALA A 81 9.12 4.82 13.08
C ALA A 81 8.08 3.69 13.05
N MET A 82 8.42 2.51 13.56
CA MET A 82 7.55 1.35 13.71
C MET A 82 7.43 0.94 15.18
N ASP A 83 6.23 0.66 15.64
CA ASP A 83 6.01 0.18 17.01
C ASP A 83 6.51 -1.26 17.20
N GLY A 84 7.32 -1.50 18.23
CA GLY A 84 7.99 -2.79 18.49
C GLY A 84 7.04 -3.91 18.85
N ASP A 85 5.92 -3.64 19.50
CA ASP A 85 4.88 -4.62 19.80
C ASP A 85 4.11 -5.06 18.53
N VAL A 86 3.97 -4.19 17.55
CA VAL A 86 3.45 -4.55 16.22
C VAL A 86 4.49 -5.39 15.47
N ALA A 87 5.76 -4.98 15.48
CA ALA A 87 6.84 -5.73 14.83
C ALA A 87 6.97 -7.17 15.36
N ILE A 88 6.88 -7.37 16.67
CA ILE A 88 6.94 -8.72 17.26
C ILE A 88 5.70 -9.57 16.91
N CYS A 89 4.52 -8.94 16.79
CA CYS A 89 3.30 -9.62 16.34
C CYS A 89 3.39 -10.06 14.87
N GLU A 90 3.92 -9.19 14.00
CA GLU A 90 4.19 -9.50 12.58
C GLU A 90 5.12 -10.72 12.43
N ALA A 91 6.20 -10.74 13.20
CA ALA A 91 7.18 -11.83 13.16
C ALA A 91 6.62 -13.12 13.76
N ALA A 92 6.00 -13.05 14.94
CA ALA A 92 5.52 -14.23 15.67
C ALA A 92 4.40 -14.98 14.94
N ASN A 93 3.60 -14.28 14.13
CA ASN A 93 2.51 -14.88 13.37
C ASN A 93 2.86 -15.15 11.90
N SER A 94 4.07 -14.84 11.46
CA SER A 94 4.53 -14.95 10.07
C SER A 94 4.39 -16.38 9.53
N ILE A 95 4.95 -17.37 10.22
CA ILE A 95 4.91 -18.77 9.77
C ILE A 95 3.49 -19.32 9.76
N ARG A 96 2.70 -19.03 10.79
CA ARG A 96 1.29 -19.47 10.84
C ARG A 96 0.48 -18.91 9.66
N SER A 97 0.71 -17.66 9.32
CA SER A 97 0.05 -17.00 8.21
C SER A 97 0.50 -17.56 6.86
N PHE A 98 1.80 -17.79 6.69
CA PHE A 98 2.37 -18.40 5.48
C PHE A 98 1.85 -19.81 5.25
N MET A 99 1.91 -20.67 6.29
CA MET A 99 1.47 -22.07 6.19
C MET A 99 -0.04 -22.18 5.90
N LYS A 100 -0.85 -21.24 6.40
CA LYS A 100 -2.26 -21.19 6.02
C LYS A 100 -2.43 -21.02 4.49
N LEU A 101 -1.70 -20.11 3.87
CA LEU A 101 -1.77 -19.88 2.43
C LEU A 101 -1.28 -21.09 1.63
N ALA A 102 -0.16 -21.70 2.05
CA ALA A 102 0.35 -22.92 1.43
C ALA A 102 -0.67 -24.06 1.51
N ASN A 103 -1.30 -24.24 2.67
CA ASN A 103 -2.33 -25.27 2.87
C ASN A 103 -3.62 -25.00 2.09
N LEU A 104 -3.93 -23.74 1.79
CA LEU A 104 -5.05 -23.36 0.93
C LEU A 104 -4.73 -23.48 -0.57
N GLY A 105 -3.50 -23.84 -0.94
CA GLY A 105 -3.12 -24.11 -2.33
C GLY A 105 -2.39 -22.97 -3.03
N VAL A 106 -1.71 -22.08 -2.30
CA VAL A 106 -0.68 -21.23 -2.90
C VAL A 106 0.58 -22.08 -3.02
N ASP A 107 0.97 -22.40 -4.24
CA ASP A 107 2.06 -23.32 -4.57
C ASP A 107 3.43 -22.62 -4.48
N PHE A 108 3.83 -22.23 -3.27
CA PHE A 108 5.13 -21.62 -3.02
C PHE A 108 6.28 -22.61 -3.31
N PRO A 109 7.39 -22.16 -3.93
CA PRO A 109 8.46 -23.03 -4.33
C PRO A 109 9.15 -23.72 -3.13
N THR A 110 9.39 -25.01 -3.30
CA THR A 110 10.21 -25.83 -2.40
C THR A 110 11.37 -26.45 -3.16
N ASN A 111 12.42 -26.82 -2.43
CA ASN A 111 13.45 -27.67 -3.00
C ASN A 111 12.99 -29.15 -3.05
N GLU A 112 13.86 -30.05 -3.50
CA GLU A 112 13.59 -31.48 -3.62
C GLU A 112 13.21 -32.18 -2.31
N TYR A 113 13.52 -31.57 -1.15
CA TYR A 113 13.22 -32.09 0.20
C TYR A 113 11.95 -31.46 0.80
N GLY A 114 11.28 -30.54 0.07
CA GLY A 114 10.08 -29.85 0.55
C GLY A 114 10.35 -28.63 1.43
N GLU A 115 11.60 -28.13 1.50
CA GLU A 115 11.91 -26.90 2.22
C GLU A 115 11.47 -25.67 1.42
N TYR A 116 10.75 -24.76 2.06
CA TYR A 116 10.37 -23.47 1.47
C TYR A 116 11.57 -22.53 1.41
N VAL A 117 12.31 -22.58 0.31
CA VAL A 117 13.47 -21.71 0.08
C VAL A 117 13.05 -20.26 -0.10
N GLY A 118 13.94 -19.36 0.32
CA GLY A 118 13.74 -17.92 0.19
C GLY A 118 14.88 -17.24 -0.53
N TYR A 119 14.63 -15.97 -0.91
CA TYR A 119 15.65 -15.09 -1.47
C TYR A 119 15.75 -13.79 -0.68
N LYS A 120 16.87 -13.10 -0.85
CA LYS A 120 17.15 -11.84 -0.16
C LYS A 120 16.49 -10.68 -0.89
N THR A 121 15.87 -9.77 -0.12
CA THR A 121 15.36 -8.48 -0.62
C THR A 121 16.09 -7.32 0.04
N ASP A 122 15.88 -6.11 -0.48
CA ASP A 122 16.40 -4.90 0.14
C ASP A 122 15.87 -4.77 1.59
N HIS A 123 16.70 -4.23 2.47
CA HIS A 123 16.44 -4.08 3.92
C HIS A 123 16.24 -5.40 4.69
N ASP A 124 16.59 -6.56 4.11
CA ASP A 124 16.54 -7.85 4.79
C ASP A 124 17.93 -8.50 4.91
N PRO A 125 18.42 -8.78 6.13
CA PRO A 125 19.70 -9.47 6.31
C PRO A 125 19.62 -10.98 6.01
N PHE A 126 18.41 -11.56 5.93
CA PHE A 126 18.14 -12.99 5.71
C PHE A 126 17.44 -13.25 4.36
N CYS A 127 17.28 -14.53 4.01
CA CYS A 127 16.53 -14.96 2.82
C CYS A 127 15.06 -15.25 3.20
N ARG A 128 14.29 -14.21 3.54
CA ARG A 128 12.90 -14.34 4.03
C ARG A 128 11.83 -14.20 2.95
N ALA A 129 12.22 -13.77 1.76
CA ALA A 129 11.30 -13.56 0.64
C ALA A 129 11.01 -14.85 -0.11
N THR A 130 9.77 -15.04 -0.55
CA THR A 130 9.35 -16.11 -1.46
C THR A 130 8.29 -15.60 -2.43
N SER A 131 8.02 -16.34 -3.52
CA SER A 131 7.10 -15.88 -4.57
C SER A 131 6.69 -17.03 -5.48
N ILE A 132 5.52 -16.92 -6.10
CA ILE A 132 5.10 -17.74 -7.23
C ILE A 132 5.07 -16.94 -8.55
N GLY A 133 5.81 -15.82 -8.60
CA GLY A 133 5.85 -14.91 -9.75
C GLY A 133 4.85 -13.75 -9.61
N PRO A 134 4.53 -13.05 -10.71
CA PRO A 134 3.76 -11.80 -10.68
C PRO A 134 2.33 -11.95 -10.13
N TYR A 135 1.79 -13.15 -10.08
CA TYR A 135 0.43 -13.42 -9.61
C TYR A 135 0.35 -13.89 -8.15
N THR A 136 1.40 -13.75 -7.34
CA THR A 136 1.42 -14.23 -5.94
C THR A 136 0.25 -13.67 -5.13
N SER A 137 0.04 -12.35 -5.08
CA SER A 137 -1.05 -11.77 -4.29
C SER A 137 -2.44 -12.04 -4.87
N LYS A 138 -2.54 -12.17 -6.20
CA LYS A 138 -3.78 -12.60 -6.88
C LYS A 138 -4.15 -14.02 -6.44
N LYS A 139 -3.23 -14.97 -6.51
CA LYS A 139 -3.47 -16.36 -6.09
C LYS A 139 -3.81 -16.47 -4.61
N MET A 140 -3.09 -15.73 -3.75
CA MET A 140 -3.42 -15.62 -2.32
C MET A 140 -4.88 -15.16 -2.12
N THR A 141 -5.30 -14.15 -2.88
CA THR A 141 -6.67 -13.61 -2.79
C THR A 141 -7.71 -14.64 -3.25
N GLU A 142 -7.43 -15.36 -4.32
CA GLU A 142 -8.32 -16.39 -4.89
C GLU A 142 -8.54 -17.56 -3.92
N VAL A 143 -7.48 -18.14 -3.37
CA VAL A 143 -7.63 -19.26 -2.41
C VAL A 143 -8.31 -18.84 -1.10
N LEU A 144 -8.12 -17.59 -0.67
CA LEU A 144 -8.83 -17.05 0.49
C LEU A 144 -10.31 -16.74 0.18
N GLU A 145 -10.62 -16.30 -1.04
CA GLU A 145 -12.01 -16.17 -1.51
C GLU A 145 -12.71 -17.52 -1.52
N ASP A 146 -12.08 -18.54 -2.09
CA ASP A 146 -12.63 -19.90 -2.13
C ASP A 146 -12.94 -20.41 -0.72
N ALA A 147 -12.01 -20.23 0.24
CA ALA A 147 -12.21 -20.61 1.64
C ALA A 147 -13.39 -19.87 2.31
N VAL A 148 -13.60 -18.60 1.97
CA VAL A 148 -14.75 -17.80 2.44
C VAL A 148 -16.05 -18.29 1.82
N MET A 149 -16.04 -18.62 0.51
CA MET A 149 -17.22 -19.12 -0.21
C MET A 149 -17.63 -20.52 0.27
N GLU A 150 -16.69 -21.43 0.54
CA GLU A 150 -16.95 -22.75 1.10
C GLU A 150 -17.62 -22.68 2.49
N LYS A 151 -17.30 -21.66 3.27
CA LYS A 151 -17.92 -21.40 4.59
C LYS A 151 -19.26 -20.67 4.50
N ASN A 152 -19.73 -20.33 3.31
CA ASN A 152 -20.96 -19.57 3.06
C ASN A 152 -21.02 -18.23 3.79
N ILE A 153 -19.87 -17.56 4.00
CA ILE A 153 -19.82 -16.25 4.62
C ILE A 153 -20.52 -15.24 3.70
N LYS A 154 -21.39 -14.42 4.26
CA LYS A 154 -22.16 -13.42 3.50
C LYS A 154 -21.25 -12.38 2.88
N ILE A 155 -21.37 -12.18 1.56
CA ILE A 155 -20.71 -11.08 0.84
C ILE A 155 -21.79 -10.14 0.30
N LEU A 156 -21.73 -8.87 0.73
CA LEU A 156 -22.53 -7.77 0.19
C LEU A 156 -21.70 -7.08 -0.90
N ASP A 157 -21.87 -7.54 -2.13
CA ASP A 157 -21.16 -7.04 -3.31
C ASP A 157 -21.87 -5.82 -3.91
N ASP A 158 -21.13 -4.95 -4.60
CA ASP A 158 -21.62 -3.70 -5.21
C ASP A 158 -22.10 -2.65 -4.20
N TYR A 159 -21.50 -2.61 -3.01
CA TYR A 159 -21.75 -1.59 -2.00
C TYR A 159 -20.48 -0.85 -1.60
N GLN A 160 -20.58 0.47 -1.58
CA GLN A 160 -19.55 1.37 -1.07
C GLN A 160 -19.94 1.86 0.33
N VAL A 161 -19.08 1.63 1.32
CA VAL A 161 -19.25 2.23 2.65
C VAL A 161 -18.96 3.72 2.58
N VAL A 162 -19.88 4.52 3.15
CA VAL A 162 -19.79 5.99 3.09
C VAL A 162 -19.70 6.65 4.47
N LYS A 163 -20.00 5.91 5.54
CA LYS A 163 -19.89 6.41 6.91
C LYS A 163 -19.77 5.27 7.92
N ILE A 164 -18.86 5.41 8.89
CA ILE A 164 -18.81 4.59 10.11
C ILE A 164 -19.60 5.31 11.20
N LEU A 165 -20.42 4.56 11.91
CA LEU A 165 -21.22 5.05 13.04
C LEU A 165 -20.51 4.72 14.35
N THR A 166 -20.33 5.74 15.19
CA THR A 166 -19.66 5.61 16.49
C THR A 166 -20.47 6.25 17.60
N ASP A 167 -20.34 5.75 18.83
CA ASP A 167 -20.86 6.34 20.05
C ASP A 167 -19.75 6.38 21.11
N ASN A 168 -19.40 7.56 21.59
CA ASN A 168 -18.39 7.75 22.64
C ASN A 168 -17.07 6.98 22.41
N GLY A 169 -16.55 7.03 21.17
CA GLY A 169 -15.30 6.34 20.80
C GLY A 169 -15.44 4.83 20.59
N LYS A 170 -16.64 4.32 20.38
CA LYS A 170 -16.93 2.91 20.11
C LYS A 170 -17.66 2.75 18.78
N ALA A 171 -17.26 1.78 17.98
CA ALA A 171 -17.96 1.43 16.74
C ALA A 171 -19.33 0.80 17.05
N THR A 172 -20.33 1.15 16.24
CA THR A 172 -21.70 0.63 16.43
C THR A 172 -22.38 0.19 15.12
N GLY A 173 -21.84 0.59 13.97
CA GLY A 173 -22.36 0.22 12.66
C GLY A 173 -21.79 1.09 11.53
N LEU A 174 -22.36 0.96 10.36
CA LEU A 174 -21.97 1.73 9.17
C LEU A 174 -23.16 1.99 8.23
N ILE A 175 -22.99 2.95 7.33
CA ILE A 175 -23.88 3.22 6.20
C ILE A 175 -23.12 2.99 4.91
N ALA A 176 -23.77 2.31 3.97
CA ALA A 176 -23.23 2.07 2.63
C ALA A 176 -24.26 2.44 1.54
N ILE A 177 -23.75 2.73 0.35
CA ILE A 177 -24.55 3.00 -0.85
C ILE A 177 -24.32 1.89 -1.89
N SER A 178 -25.39 1.40 -2.50
CA SER A 178 -25.29 0.49 -3.64
C SER A 178 -24.72 1.22 -4.86
N THR A 179 -23.78 0.59 -5.54
CA THR A 179 -23.22 1.13 -6.79
C THR A 179 -24.06 0.81 -8.02
N LYS A 180 -25.15 0.00 -7.84
CA LYS A 180 -26.06 -0.40 -8.91
C LYS A 180 -27.36 0.41 -8.95
N ASP A 181 -28.02 0.53 -7.81
CA ASP A 181 -29.33 1.21 -7.70
C ASP A 181 -29.29 2.47 -6.83
N TYR A 182 -28.09 2.81 -6.31
CA TYR A 182 -27.78 4.03 -5.53
C TYR A 182 -28.58 4.17 -4.24
N LYS A 183 -29.14 3.06 -3.74
CA LYS A 183 -29.85 3.03 -2.45
C LYS A 183 -28.90 2.84 -1.30
N PHE A 184 -29.24 3.45 -0.20
CA PHE A 184 -28.48 3.33 1.04
C PHE A 184 -28.97 2.13 1.85
N ILE A 185 -28.02 1.42 2.46
CA ILE A 185 -28.23 0.39 3.47
C ILE A 185 -27.49 0.76 4.74
N THR A 186 -27.95 0.19 5.85
CA THR A 186 -27.30 0.32 7.16
C THR A 186 -26.88 -1.06 7.65
N ILE A 187 -25.70 -1.15 8.23
CA ILE A 187 -25.25 -2.35 8.95
C ILE A 187 -25.04 -2.00 10.41
N LYS A 188 -25.72 -2.72 11.29
CA LYS A 188 -25.56 -2.68 12.72
C LYS A 188 -24.55 -3.75 13.12
N ALA A 189 -23.39 -3.35 13.62
CA ALA A 189 -22.32 -4.26 14.01
C ALA A 189 -21.42 -3.64 15.08
N PRO A 190 -21.07 -4.37 16.16
CA PRO A 190 -20.15 -3.89 17.18
C PRO A 190 -18.69 -3.94 16.72
N HIS A 191 -18.36 -4.76 15.74
CA HIS A 191 -17.00 -4.91 15.20
C HIS A 191 -16.97 -4.59 13.73
N ILE A 192 -16.13 -3.63 13.37
CA ILE A 192 -15.93 -3.18 11.98
C ILE A 192 -14.44 -3.32 11.64
N VAL A 193 -14.12 -4.01 10.57
CA VAL A 193 -12.75 -4.23 10.12
C VAL A 193 -12.52 -3.54 8.79
N LEU A 194 -11.66 -2.52 8.77
CA LEU A 194 -11.21 -1.85 7.56
C LEU A 194 -10.13 -2.69 6.88
N ALA A 195 -10.44 -3.30 5.76
CA ALA A 195 -9.54 -4.04 4.87
C ALA A 195 -9.50 -3.39 3.47
N THR A 196 -9.59 -2.06 3.45
CA THR A 196 -9.82 -1.23 2.26
C THR A 196 -8.55 -0.88 1.48
N GLY A 197 -7.40 -1.41 1.91
CA GLY A 197 -6.10 -1.00 1.37
C GLY A 197 -5.72 0.44 1.73
N GLY A 198 -4.65 0.95 1.14
CA GLY A 198 -4.19 2.31 1.35
C GLY A 198 -5.03 3.36 0.63
N PRO A 199 -4.73 4.66 0.81
CA PRO A 199 -5.42 5.78 0.17
C PRO A 199 -5.00 5.90 -1.31
N ALA A 200 -5.39 4.93 -2.12
CA ALA A 200 -4.88 4.62 -3.46
C ALA A 200 -5.04 5.75 -4.49
N ALA A 201 -6.08 6.57 -4.35
CA ALA A 201 -6.42 7.61 -5.33
C ALA A 201 -5.92 9.02 -4.96
N VAL A 202 -4.97 9.13 -4.02
CA VAL A 202 -4.39 10.43 -3.63
C VAL A 202 -3.53 11.04 -4.73
N TYR A 203 -2.76 10.21 -5.46
CA TYR A 203 -1.86 10.64 -6.54
C TYR A 203 -2.39 10.26 -7.91
N PHE A 204 -2.03 11.05 -8.93
CA PHE A 204 -2.29 10.73 -10.34
C PHE A 204 -1.36 9.62 -10.83
N ASP A 205 -0.05 9.77 -10.58
CA ASP A 205 0.97 8.79 -10.93
C ASP A 205 1.05 7.73 -9.82
N SER A 206 0.47 6.57 -10.08
CA SER A 206 0.22 5.55 -9.08
C SER A 206 0.11 4.16 -9.69
N VAL A 207 0.58 3.14 -8.99
CA VAL A 207 0.43 1.73 -9.41
C VAL A 207 -0.89 1.12 -8.98
N TYR A 208 -1.64 1.76 -8.09
CA TYR A 208 -2.93 1.21 -7.68
C TYR A 208 -3.88 1.14 -8.88
N PRO A 209 -4.66 0.05 -9.03
CA PRO A 209 -5.60 -0.06 -10.12
C PRO A 209 -6.66 1.05 -10.02
N THR A 210 -7.15 1.54 -11.16
CA THR A 210 -8.16 2.61 -11.20
C THR A 210 -9.47 2.24 -10.50
N SER A 211 -9.71 0.95 -10.32
CA SER A 211 -10.86 0.40 -9.58
C SER A 211 -10.73 0.55 -8.05
N HIS A 212 -9.55 0.89 -7.53
CA HIS A 212 -9.28 1.05 -6.11
C HIS A 212 -9.00 2.51 -5.77
N THR A 213 -9.83 3.12 -4.93
CA THR A 213 -9.66 4.53 -4.50
C THR A 213 -9.17 4.66 -3.06
N GLY A 214 -9.31 3.62 -2.24
CA GLY A 214 -9.08 3.66 -0.80
C GLY A 214 -10.33 4.11 -0.04
N SER A 215 -10.27 4.04 1.28
CA SER A 215 -11.33 4.52 2.19
C SER A 215 -10.77 4.81 3.59
N THR A 216 -9.51 5.24 3.69
CA THR A 216 -8.86 5.58 4.96
C THR A 216 -9.54 6.78 5.64
N GLY A 217 -10.12 7.67 4.84
CA GLY A 217 -10.88 8.81 5.31
C GLY A 217 -12.11 8.44 6.15
N LEU A 218 -12.69 7.24 5.97
CA LEU A 218 -13.78 6.75 6.84
C LEU A 218 -13.35 6.66 8.30
N ALA A 219 -12.15 6.13 8.57
CA ALA A 219 -11.61 6.06 9.93
C ALA A 219 -11.26 7.46 10.47
N TYR A 220 -10.67 8.29 9.63
CA TYR A 220 -10.33 9.68 9.96
C TYR A 220 -11.57 10.50 10.31
N GLU A 221 -12.61 10.42 9.51
CA GLU A 221 -13.89 11.08 9.77
C GLU A 221 -14.57 10.59 11.05
N ALA A 222 -14.47 9.28 11.33
CA ALA A 222 -14.98 8.67 12.55
C ALA A 222 -14.22 9.09 13.82
N GLY A 223 -13.05 9.75 13.67
CA GLY A 223 -12.22 10.25 14.77
C GLY A 223 -11.06 9.32 15.15
N ALA A 224 -10.77 8.29 14.36
CA ALA A 224 -9.59 7.47 14.57
C ALA A 224 -8.30 8.26 14.27
N SER A 225 -7.24 8.00 15.04
CA SER A 225 -5.92 8.56 14.76
C SER A 225 -5.30 7.85 13.56
N LEU A 226 -4.56 8.61 12.74
CA LEU A 226 -3.73 8.11 11.65
C LEU A 226 -2.25 8.25 12.03
N THR A 227 -1.38 7.50 11.35
CA THR A 227 0.04 7.42 11.67
C THR A 227 0.89 7.31 10.40
N ASN A 228 2.09 7.88 10.42
CA ASN A 228 3.10 7.74 9.36
C ASN A 228 2.59 8.04 7.94
N LEU A 229 1.61 8.93 7.76
CA LEU A 229 1.02 9.23 6.45
C LEU A 229 2.01 9.85 5.45
N ALA A 230 3.18 10.33 5.92
CA ALA A 230 4.25 10.83 5.05
C ALA A 230 5.12 9.71 4.46
N GLU A 231 5.02 8.46 4.99
CA GLU A 231 5.90 7.34 4.65
C GLU A 231 5.34 6.55 3.45
N TRP A 232 5.31 7.21 2.32
CA TRP A 232 4.99 6.60 1.04
C TRP A 232 6.23 5.97 0.40
N GLN A 233 6.00 4.92 -0.36
CA GLN A 233 6.99 4.35 -1.26
C GLN A 233 6.69 4.76 -2.69
N TYR A 234 7.73 5.14 -3.43
CA TYR A 234 7.64 5.52 -4.85
C TYR A 234 8.69 4.74 -5.63
N GLY A 235 8.43 4.50 -6.92
CA GLY A 235 9.38 3.84 -7.79
C GLY A 235 8.84 3.74 -9.21
N LEU A 236 9.66 3.19 -10.11
CA LEU A 236 9.30 3.06 -11.51
C LEU A 236 8.15 2.07 -11.71
N ALA A 237 7.17 2.48 -12.50
CA ALA A 237 6.03 1.63 -12.86
C ALA A 237 5.59 1.89 -14.29
N SER A 238 5.03 0.87 -14.93
CA SER A 238 4.31 1.05 -16.19
C SER A 238 3.00 1.80 -15.98
N THR A 239 2.62 2.63 -16.94
CA THR A 239 1.52 3.59 -16.82
C THR A 239 0.27 3.23 -17.60
N ASP A 240 0.42 2.56 -18.75
CA ASP A 240 -0.71 2.15 -19.59
C ASP A 240 -1.44 0.94 -18.97
N PHE A 241 -0.70 0.01 -18.41
CA PHE A 241 -1.14 -0.94 -17.41
C PHE A 241 -0.33 -0.70 -16.13
N ARG A 242 -0.99 -0.37 -15.02
CA ARG A 242 -0.34 0.04 -13.76
C ARG A 242 0.32 -1.13 -13.04
N TRP A 243 1.64 -1.25 -13.19
CA TRP A 243 2.43 -2.35 -12.63
C TRP A 243 3.84 -1.92 -12.25
N ASN A 244 4.36 -2.39 -11.10
CA ASN A 244 5.75 -2.12 -10.72
C ASN A 244 6.74 -2.81 -11.67
N VAL A 245 7.71 -2.08 -12.18
CA VAL A 245 8.77 -2.60 -13.04
C VAL A 245 10.08 -2.81 -12.27
N SER A 246 9.98 -3.42 -11.07
CA SER A 246 11.11 -3.81 -10.22
C SER A 246 11.68 -5.18 -10.62
N GLY A 247 12.66 -5.65 -9.88
CA GLY A 247 13.21 -6.99 -9.98
C GLY A 247 13.74 -7.33 -11.38
N THR A 248 13.25 -8.42 -11.93
CA THR A 248 13.75 -8.93 -13.23
C THR A 248 13.55 -7.96 -14.38
N TYR A 249 12.52 -7.10 -14.37
CA TYR A 249 12.35 -6.09 -15.41
C TYR A 249 13.55 -5.13 -15.52
N GLN A 250 14.22 -4.83 -14.41
CA GLN A 250 15.43 -4.00 -14.38
C GLN A 250 16.71 -4.85 -14.57
N GLN A 251 16.74 -6.02 -13.93
CA GLN A 251 17.91 -6.89 -13.90
C GLN A 251 18.27 -7.49 -15.27
N VAL A 252 17.31 -7.54 -16.19
CA VAL A 252 17.57 -7.90 -17.60
C VAL A 252 18.17 -6.76 -18.41
N LEU A 253 18.49 -5.63 -17.79
CA LEU A 253 19.13 -4.47 -18.41
C LEU A 253 18.39 -3.98 -19.66
N PRO A 254 17.15 -3.48 -19.52
CA PRO A 254 16.41 -2.89 -20.65
C PRO A 254 17.06 -1.58 -21.07
N ARG A 255 16.90 -1.23 -22.35
CA ARG A 255 17.30 0.07 -22.87
C ARG A 255 16.32 1.15 -22.45
N TYR A 256 16.77 2.19 -21.75
CA TYR A 256 15.94 3.32 -21.34
C TYR A 256 15.95 4.40 -22.43
N ILE A 257 14.78 4.72 -22.97
CA ILE A 257 14.62 5.73 -23.99
C ILE A 257 13.58 6.79 -23.57
N SER A 258 13.79 8.03 -23.99
CA SER A 258 12.79 9.09 -23.93
C SER A 258 12.43 9.61 -25.32
N ILE A 259 11.15 9.96 -25.52
CA ILE A 259 10.62 10.46 -26.78
C ILE A 259 9.97 11.82 -26.50
N ASP A 260 10.38 12.86 -27.24
CA ASP A 260 9.81 14.19 -27.13
C ASP A 260 8.52 14.37 -27.95
N GLU A 261 7.98 15.60 -27.98
CA GLU A 261 6.74 15.92 -28.70
C GLU A 261 6.91 15.82 -30.22
N GLU A 262 8.13 16.00 -30.73
CA GLU A 262 8.47 15.86 -32.14
C GLU A 262 8.72 14.40 -32.56
N GLY A 263 8.71 13.47 -31.61
CA GLY A 263 8.96 12.04 -31.84
C GLY A 263 10.44 11.66 -31.88
N VAL A 264 11.35 12.53 -31.41
CA VAL A 264 12.78 12.24 -31.36
C VAL A 264 13.09 11.34 -30.16
N GLU A 265 13.65 10.15 -30.47
CA GLU A 265 14.08 9.17 -29.47
C GLU A 265 15.52 9.46 -28.99
N ARG A 266 15.74 9.28 -27.68
CA ARG A 266 17.07 9.36 -27.04
C ARG A 266 17.23 8.25 -25.99
N GLU A 267 18.41 7.66 -25.92
CA GLU A 267 18.85 6.84 -24.79
C GLU A 267 19.43 7.77 -23.70
N PHE A 268 18.54 8.33 -22.89
CA PHE A 268 18.80 9.52 -22.08
C PHE A 268 19.67 9.28 -20.83
N LEU A 269 19.78 8.05 -20.31
CA LEU A 269 20.60 7.76 -19.14
C LEU A 269 22.08 8.14 -19.38
N LEU A 270 22.56 8.03 -20.61
CA LEU A 270 23.93 8.39 -20.99
C LEU A 270 24.23 9.90 -20.90
N ASP A 271 23.21 10.74 -20.82
CA ASP A 271 23.39 12.19 -20.59
C ASP A 271 23.71 12.51 -19.11
N TYR A 272 23.51 11.55 -18.19
CA TYR A 272 23.59 11.77 -16.73
C TYR A 272 24.64 10.90 -16.04
N PHE A 273 24.94 9.73 -16.57
CA PHE A 273 25.98 8.84 -16.05
C PHE A 273 27.29 9.06 -16.81
N SER A 274 28.42 8.87 -16.15
CA SER A 274 29.75 9.12 -16.71
C SER A 274 30.16 8.07 -17.77
N SER A 275 29.51 6.90 -17.77
CA SER A 275 29.79 5.80 -18.70
C SER A 275 28.59 4.86 -18.84
N PRO A 276 28.51 4.10 -19.95
CA PRO A 276 27.53 3.02 -20.09
C PRO A 276 27.61 1.99 -18.95
N ALA A 277 28.80 1.64 -18.50
CA ALA A 277 29.01 0.72 -17.37
C ALA A 277 28.31 1.20 -16.08
N GLU A 278 28.45 2.49 -15.78
CA GLU A 278 27.80 3.10 -14.61
C GLU A 278 26.27 3.11 -14.75
N ALA A 279 25.75 3.44 -15.93
CA ALA A 279 24.32 3.43 -16.21
C ALA A 279 23.73 2.01 -16.04
N LEU A 280 24.35 1.00 -16.67
CA LEU A 280 23.94 -0.40 -16.60
C LEU A 280 23.96 -0.94 -15.17
N LYS A 281 25.02 -0.64 -14.40
CA LYS A 281 25.12 -1.00 -12.99
C LYS A 281 23.94 -0.45 -12.18
N ASN A 282 23.61 0.83 -12.37
CA ASN A 282 22.53 1.47 -11.60
C ASN A 282 21.13 0.99 -12.03
N VAL A 283 20.93 0.67 -13.32
CA VAL A 283 19.71 0.00 -13.80
C VAL A 283 19.57 -1.38 -13.17
N PHE A 284 20.63 -2.19 -13.17
CA PHE A 284 20.62 -3.51 -12.55
C PHE A 284 20.30 -3.43 -11.05
N LEU A 285 20.99 -2.55 -10.32
CA LEU A 285 20.78 -2.35 -8.89
C LEU A 285 19.36 -1.86 -8.60
N LYS A 286 18.72 -1.09 -9.50
CA LYS A 286 17.33 -0.65 -9.35
C LYS A 286 16.35 -1.81 -9.28
N GLY A 287 16.67 -2.95 -9.87
CA GLY A 287 15.86 -4.17 -9.72
C GLY A 287 15.89 -4.76 -8.32
N TYR A 288 17.00 -4.63 -7.61
CA TYR A 288 17.19 -5.13 -6.25
C TYR A 288 16.85 -4.07 -5.19
N GLU A 289 17.37 -2.84 -5.37
CA GLU A 289 17.21 -1.71 -4.47
C GLU A 289 15.91 -0.95 -4.76
N TRP A 290 14.82 -1.49 -4.29
CA TRP A 290 13.48 -1.00 -4.54
C TRP A 290 12.72 -0.77 -3.22
N PRO A 291 11.95 0.31 -3.03
CA PRO A 291 11.60 1.45 -3.93
C PRO A 291 12.70 2.52 -4.03
N PHE A 292 12.34 3.76 -4.45
CA PHE A 292 13.20 4.94 -4.32
C PHE A 292 13.63 5.11 -2.85
N ASP A 293 14.92 5.26 -2.64
CA ASP A 293 15.52 5.48 -1.31
C ASP A 293 16.44 6.70 -1.37
N VAL A 294 16.14 7.70 -0.57
CA VAL A 294 16.94 8.95 -0.52
C VAL A 294 18.41 8.71 -0.17
N ARG A 295 18.74 7.62 0.52
CA ARG A 295 20.12 7.23 0.85
C ARG A 295 20.91 6.70 -0.36
N LYS A 296 20.23 6.36 -1.46
CA LYS A 296 20.78 5.74 -2.68
C LYS A 296 20.72 6.66 -3.91
N ILE A 297 20.59 7.98 -3.69
CA ILE A 297 20.50 8.98 -4.77
C ILE A 297 21.82 9.17 -5.55
N HIS A 298 22.94 8.72 -4.99
CA HIS A 298 24.22 8.65 -5.68
C HIS A 298 24.46 7.30 -6.38
N GLY A 299 23.45 6.43 -6.40
CA GLY A 299 23.42 5.10 -6.96
C GLY A 299 22.09 4.83 -7.70
N SER A 300 21.47 3.69 -7.40
CA SER A 300 20.27 3.20 -8.12
C SER A 300 19.08 4.16 -8.13
N SER A 301 18.85 4.90 -7.03
CA SER A 301 17.74 5.87 -6.95
C SER A 301 17.97 7.13 -7.80
N TYR A 302 19.17 7.33 -8.36
CA TYR A 302 19.41 8.38 -9.35
C TYR A 302 18.62 8.13 -10.65
N VAL A 303 18.38 6.88 -11.00
CA VAL A 303 17.54 6.52 -12.17
C VAL A 303 16.12 7.09 -12.03
N ASP A 304 15.53 7.06 -10.83
CA ASP A 304 14.19 7.65 -10.59
C ASP A 304 14.21 9.17 -10.79
N LEU A 305 15.25 9.87 -10.28
CA LEU A 305 15.40 11.32 -10.45
C LEU A 305 15.51 11.69 -11.93
N ILE A 306 16.29 10.93 -12.70
CA ILE A 306 16.47 11.14 -14.14
C ILE A 306 15.14 10.90 -14.89
N VAL A 307 14.43 9.80 -14.58
CA VAL A 307 13.11 9.52 -15.18
C VAL A 307 12.12 10.63 -14.87
N TYR A 308 12.11 11.15 -13.64
CA TYR A 308 11.27 12.30 -13.28
C TYR A 308 11.67 13.57 -14.06
N MET A 309 12.97 13.82 -14.22
CA MET A 309 13.48 14.93 -15.05
C MET A 309 12.95 14.84 -16.47
N GLU A 310 13.03 13.65 -17.09
CA GLU A 310 12.54 13.45 -18.44
C GLU A 310 11.01 13.57 -18.55
N THR A 311 10.27 12.92 -17.62
CA THR A 311 8.80 12.84 -17.72
C THR A 311 8.08 14.12 -17.29
N VAL A 312 8.50 14.75 -16.17
CA VAL A 312 7.77 15.86 -15.56
C VAL A 312 8.38 17.22 -15.91
N ILE A 313 9.70 17.35 -15.88
CA ILE A 313 10.36 18.63 -16.14
C ILE A 313 10.51 18.88 -17.65
N LYS A 314 10.96 17.88 -18.41
CA LYS A 314 11.14 17.97 -19.86
C LYS A 314 9.89 17.58 -20.67
N ASN A 315 8.82 17.12 -20.00
CA ASN A 315 7.56 16.69 -20.62
C ASN A 315 7.73 15.65 -21.75
N ARG A 316 8.67 14.69 -21.57
CA ARG A 316 8.92 13.59 -22.50
C ARG A 316 8.22 12.32 -22.05
N LYS A 317 7.98 11.39 -22.98
CA LYS A 317 7.53 10.03 -22.65
C LYS A 317 8.74 9.13 -22.47
N VAL A 318 8.83 8.46 -21.32
CA VAL A 318 9.92 7.53 -21.01
C VAL A 318 9.45 6.09 -21.17
N TYR A 319 10.33 5.27 -21.73
CA TYR A 319 10.07 3.85 -21.97
C TYR A 319 11.26 2.97 -21.58
N MET A 320 10.96 1.73 -21.20
CA MET A 320 11.89 0.61 -21.12
C MET A 320 11.72 -0.24 -22.38
N ASP A 321 12.75 -0.33 -23.19
CA ASP A 321 12.77 -1.13 -24.40
C ASP A 321 13.51 -2.44 -24.15
N PHE A 322 12.79 -3.54 -24.28
CA PHE A 322 13.30 -4.89 -24.11
C PHE A 322 13.74 -5.53 -25.45
N THR A 323 13.46 -4.87 -26.58
CA THR A 323 13.66 -5.41 -27.92
C THR A 323 15.04 -5.08 -28.52
N ARG A 324 15.75 -4.15 -27.87
CA ARG A 324 17.08 -3.67 -28.32
C ARG A 324 18.05 -3.69 -27.13
N GLU A 325 19.31 -3.98 -27.44
CA GLU A 325 20.38 -3.87 -26.46
C GLU A 325 20.59 -2.41 -26.02
N PRO A 326 20.84 -2.15 -24.73
CA PRO A 326 21.31 -0.85 -24.29
C PRO A 326 22.76 -0.62 -24.73
N THR A 327 23.11 0.64 -24.92
CA THR A 327 24.49 1.03 -25.25
C THR A 327 25.49 0.49 -24.22
N GLY A 328 26.54 -0.16 -24.69
CA GLY A 328 27.60 -0.79 -23.90
C GLY A 328 27.54 -2.31 -23.90
N LEU A 329 26.41 -2.93 -24.24
CA LEU A 329 26.28 -4.40 -24.31
C LEU A 329 26.41 -4.94 -25.75
N GLU A 330 26.57 -4.09 -26.75
CA GLU A 330 26.64 -4.49 -28.18
C GLU A 330 27.78 -5.46 -28.51
N ASN A 331 28.83 -5.47 -27.67
CA ASN A 331 30.00 -6.32 -27.86
C ASN A 331 30.16 -7.39 -26.77
N GLY A 332 29.12 -7.64 -25.99
CA GLY A 332 29.10 -8.61 -24.90
C GLY A 332 29.05 -8.00 -23.50
N PHE A 333 29.23 -8.83 -22.48
CA PHE A 333 28.94 -8.49 -21.09
C PHE A 333 30.15 -8.01 -20.25
N ASP A 334 31.33 -7.85 -20.88
CA ASP A 334 32.56 -7.45 -20.17
C ASP A 334 32.49 -6.03 -19.58
N VAL A 335 31.52 -5.22 -19.99
CA VAL A 335 31.24 -3.89 -19.45
C VAL A 335 30.57 -3.91 -18.10
N LEU A 336 29.95 -5.03 -17.72
CA LEU A 336 29.22 -5.17 -16.48
C LEU A 336 30.14 -5.27 -15.27
N ASP A 337 29.68 -4.77 -14.13
CA ASP A 337 30.32 -5.05 -12.85
C ASP A 337 30.15 -6.54 -12.45
N GLU A 338 31.00 -6.99 -11.54
CA GLU A 338 31.05 -8.40 -11.10
C GLU A 338 29.66 -8.90 -10.60
N VAL A 339 28.92 -8.05 -9.86
CA VAL A 339 27.61 -8.42 -9.28
C VAL A 339 26.59 -8.65 -10.38
N SER A 340 26.47 -7.73 -11.33
CA SER A 340 25.52 -7.80 -12.44
C SER A 340 25.85 -8.97 -13.37
N TYR A 341 27.13 -9.15 -13.69
CA TYR A 341 27.60 -10.26 -14.51
C TYR A 341 27.30 -11.62 -13.87
N GLN A 342 27.70 -11.80 -12.60
CA GLN A 342 27.52 -13.08 -11.89
C GLN A 342 26.05 -13.43 -11.70
N TYR A 343 25.19 -12.42 -11.48
CA TYR A 343 23.75 -12.65 -11.36
C TYR A 343 23.15 -13.18 -12.67
N LEU A 344 23.49 -12.57 -13.81
CA LEU A 344 23.03 -13.04 -15.12
C LEU A 344 23.62 -14.42 -15.47
N ALA A 345 24.90 -14.66 -15.16
CA ALA A 345 25.56 -15.95 -15.36
C ALA A 345 24.87 -17.06 -14.54
N ASN A 346 24.63 -16.84 -13.26
CA ASN A 346 23.95 -17.80 -12.38
C ASN A 346 22.49 -18.07 -12.79
N SER A 347 21.90 -17.14 -13.56
CA SER A 347 20.54 -17.26 -14.10
C SER A 347 20.51 -17.87 -15.51
N ASP A 348 21.66 -18.30 -16.07
CA ASP A 348 21.82 -18.70 -17.48
C ASP A 348 21.29 -17.64 -18.47
N ALA A 349 21.44 -16.35 -18.13
CA ALA A 349 20.84 -15.23 -18.82
C ALA A 349 21.86 -14.28 -19.49
N LEU A 350 23.10 -14.73 -19.73
CA LEU A 350 24.05 -14.03 -20.59
C LEU A 350 23.65 -14.23 -22.06
N ILE A 351 22.51 -13.62 -22.43
CA ILE A 351 21.84 -13.72 -23.73
C ILE A 351 21.73 -12.32 -24.33
N GLU A 352 21.84 -12.19 -25.66
CA GLU A 352 21.97 -10.92 -26.37
C GLU A 352 20.85 -9.91 -26.02
N LEU A 353 19.57 -10.26 -26.19
CA LEU A 353 18.46 -9.30 -26.01
C LEU A 353 17.85 -9.29 -24.61
N PRO A 354 17.49 -8.11 -24.07
CA PRO A 354 16.80 -8.01 -22.77
C PRO A 354 15.52 -8.86 -22.70
N ILE A 355 14.75 -8.91 -23.79
CA ILE A 355 13.53 -9.73 -23.83
C ILE A 355 13.81 -11.23 -23.71
N GLU A 356 14.92 -11.71 -24.28
CA GLU A 356 15.30 -13.12 -24.17
C GLU A 356 15.83 -13.43 -22.76
N ARG A 357 16.57 -12.50 -22.15
CA ARG A 357 16.93 -12.57 -20.72
C ARG A 357 15.67 -12.65 -19.84
N LEU A 358 14.67 -11.79 -20.10
CA LEU A 358 13.40 -11.80 -19.37
C LEU A 358 12.62 -13.10 -19.58
N ARG A 359 12.59 -13.62 -20.81
CA ARG A 359 11.95 -14.92 -21.13
C ARG A 359 12.59 -16.07 -20.38
N LYS A 360 13.92 -16.03 -20.21
CA LYS A 360 14.67 -17.04 -19.45
C LYS A 360 14.40 -16.93 -17.93
N MET A 361 14.44 -15.71 -17.39
CA MET A 361 14.43 -15.48 -15.94
C MET A 361 13.02 -15.39 -15.36
N ASN A 362 12.07 -14.80 -16.10
CA ASN A 362 10.70 -14.60 -15.63
C ASN A 362 9.70 -14.52 -16.81
N PRO A 363 9.36 -15.64 -17.45
CA PRO A 363 8.41 -15.66 -18.56
C PRO A 363 7.02 -15.16 -18.15
N GLY A 364 6.63 -15.32 -16.87
CA GLY A 364 5.38 -14.79 -16.32
C GLY A 364 5.28 -13.26 -16.42
N GLY A 365 6.42 -12.56 -16.36
CA GLY A 365 6.48 -11.11 -16.53
C GLY A 365 6.13 -10.66 -17.95
N ILE A 366 6.41 -11.46 -18.97
CA ILE A 366 6.01 -11.20 -20.37
C ILE A 366 4.52 -11.50 -20.54
N SER A 367 4.07 -12.69 -20.08
CA SER A 367 2.68 -13.10 -20.18
C SER A 367 1.72 -12.12 -19.51
N LEU A 368 2.11 -11.54 -18.37
CA LEU A 368 1.33 -10.53 -17.68
C LEU A 368 0.97 -9.34 -18.58
N TYR A 369 1.95 -8.75 -19.27
CA TYR A 369 1.68 -7.61 -20.14
C TYR A 369 0.85 -8.02 -21.35
N HIS A 370 1.14 -9.17 -21.94
CA HIS A 370 0.37 -9.72 -23.06
C HIS A 370 -1.10 -9.92 -22.69
N ASP A 371 -1.40 -10.46 -21.50
CA ASP A 371 -2.77 -10.64 -20.98
C ASP A 371 -3.52 -9.31 -20.81
N HIS A 372 -2.79 -8.20 -20.69
CA HIS A 372 -3.33 -6.84 -20.60
C HIS A 372 -3.23 -6.04 -21.91
N GLY A 373 -2.94 -6.72 -23.03
CA GLY A 373 -2.93 -6.13 -24.37
C GLY A 373 -1.66 -5.34 -24.72
N ILE A 374 -0.57 -5.52 -23.96
CA ILE A 374 0.73 -4.87 -24.20
C ILE A 374 1.75 -5.95 -24.58
N ASP A 375 2.35 -5.83 -25.76
CA ASP A 375 3.35 -6.79 -26.27
C ASP A 375 4.77 -6.23 -26.12
N ILE A 376 5.37 -6.39 -24.94
CA ILE A 376 6.74 -5.93 -24.66
C ILE A 376 7.83 -6.67 -25.46
N THR A 377 7.44 -7.71 -26.23
CA THR A 377 8.35 -8.36 -27.17
C THR A 377 8.47 -7.60 -28.49
N LYS A 378 7.62 -6.61 -28.73
CA LYS A 378 7.56 -5.82 -29.98
C LYS A 378 7.63 -4.32 -29.77
N GLU A 379 7.18 -3.83 -28.63
CA GLU A 379 7.08 -2.40 -28.36
C GLU A 379 7.66 -2.02 -26.98
N PRO A 380 8.25 -0.84 -26.85
CA PRO A 380 8.76 -0.34 -25.58
C PRO A 380 7.64 -0.11 -24.56
N LEU A 381 7.91 -0.45 -23.29
CA LEU A 381 6.99 -0.30 -22.17
C LEU A 381 7.08 1.12 -21.57
N ARG A 382 5.98 1.86 -21.61
CA ARG A 382 5.92 3.21 -21.03
C ARG A 382 5.99 3.17 -19.50
N VAL A 383 6.88 4.01 -18.93
CA VAL A 383 7.12 4.06 -17.48
C VAL A 383 7.21 5.47 -16.93
N ALA A 384 6.91 5.61 -15.64
CA ALA A 384 7.09 6.82 -14.85
C ALA A 384 7.39 6.47 -13.39
N VAL A 385 7.79 7.47 -12.58
CA VAL A 385 7.89 7.31 -11.12
C VAL A 385 6.50 7.46 -10.51
N CYS A 386 6.02 6.41 -9.85
CA CYS A 386 4.66 6.30 -9.34
C CYS A 386 4.62 6.03 -7.85
N ALA A 387 3.55 6.48 -7.18
CA ALA A 387 3.23 6.07 -5.81
C ALA A 387 2.85 4.59 -5.77
N GLN A 388 3.42 3.82 -4.82
CA GLN A 388 3.34 2.37 -4.82
C GLN A 388 2.67 1.78 -3.57
N HIS A 389 2.96 2.34 -2.40
CA HIS A 389 2.46 1.82 -1.12
C HIS A 389 2.56 2.91 -0.06
N ASN A 390 1.56 3.02 0.81
CA ASN A 390 1.66 3.82 2.02
C ASN A 390 2.01 2.91 3.21
N ASN A 391 3.17 3.14 3.84
CA ASN A 391 3.55 2.40 5.06
C ASN A 391 2.76 2.89 6.28
N GLY A 392 2.24 4.11 6.24
CA GLY A 392 1.30 4.68 7.19
C GLY A 392 -0.14 4.23 6.96
N GLY A 393 -1.05 4.75 7.76
CA GLY A 393 -2.47 4.42 7.69
C GLY A 393 -3.18 4.73 9.00
N VAL A 394 -4.23 3.98 9.33
CA VAL A 394 -4.92 4.08 10.59
C VAL A 394 -4.02 3.55 11.71
N ARG A 395 -3.86 4.34 12.81
CA ARG A 395 -3.06 3.92 13.97
C ARG A 395 -3.73 2.73 14.66
N ILE A 396 -2.92 1.73 14.98
CA ILE A 396 -3.35 0.47 15.58
C ILE A 396 -2.54 0.12 16.84
N ASP A 397 -3.11 -0.76 17.65
CA ASP A 397 -2.41 -1.49 18.70
C ASP A 397 -1.90 -2.86 18.22
N SER A 398 -1.37 -3.68 19.10
CA SER A 398 -0.89 -5.05 18.80
C SER A 398 -2.01 -6.04 18.45
N ASN A 399 -3.28 -5.63 18.53
CA ASN A 399 -4.46 -6.39 18.13
C ASN A 399 -5.07 -5.87 16.83
N TRP A 400 -4.43 -4.90 16.18
CA TRP A 400 -4.95 -4.17 15.02
C TRP A 400 -6.25 -3.40 15.29
N GLN A 401 -6.59 -3.18 16.58
CA GLN A 401 -7.66 -2.28 16.95
C GLN A 401 -7.18 -0.83 16.85
N THR A 402 -8.05 0.04 16.35
CA THR A 402 -7.75 1.47 16.20
C THR A 402 -7.95 2.20 17.54
N THR A 403 -7.80 3.53 17.55
CA THR A 403 -8.16 4.35 18.72
C THR A 403 -9.67 4.41 19.00
N ILE A 404 -10.48 3.78 18.16
CA ILE A 404 -11.93 3.59 18.36
C ILE A 404 -12.17 2.11 18.70
N GLU A 405 -12.76 1.85 19.86
CA GLU A 405 -13.08 0.50 20.31
C GLU A 405 -14.05 -0.19 19.33
N GLY A 406 -13.76 -1.43 18.96
CA GLY A 406 -14.56 -2.19 17.98
C GLY A 406 -14.28 -1.83 16.51
N LEU A 407 -13.42 -0.83 16.23
CA LEU A 407 -12.94 -0.53 14.89
C LEU A 407 -11.51 -1.04 14.73
N TYR A 408 -11.28 -1.83 13.68
CA TYR A 408 -9.99 -2.42 13.34
C TYR A 408 -9.55 -1.95 11.96
N ALA A 409 -8.24 -1.90 11.71
CA ALA A 409 -7.66 -1.69 10.39
C ALA A 409 -6.61 -2.75 10.11
N ILE A 410 -6.66 -3.39 8.94
CA ILE A 410 -5.79 -4.48 8.55
C ILE A 410 -5.25 -4.30 7.13
N GLY A 411 -4.12 -4.97 6.82
CA GLY A 411 -3.42 -4.76 5.56
C GLY A 411 -2.92 -3.32 5.45
N GLU A 412 -2.88 -2.79 4.25
CA GLU A 412 -2.39 -1.43 3.98
C GLU A 412 -3.31 -0.31 4.52
N ALA A 413 -4.52 -0.62 4.99
CA ALA A 413 -5.34 0.35 5.73
C ALA A 413 -4.75 0.66 7.11
N ALA A 414 -3.97 -0.26 7.68
CA ALA A 414 -3.28 -0.11 8.96
C ALA A 414 -1.92 0.56 8.77
N GLY A 415 -1.59 1.53 9.60
CA GLY A 415 -0.25 2.11 9.71
C GLY A 415 0.68 1.20 10.51
N SER A 416 0.88 -0.02 10.05
CA SER A 416 1.66 -1.05 10.73
C SER A 416 3.14 -1.07 10.37
N LEU A 417 3.56 -0.29 9.38
CA LEU A 417 4.92 -0.29 8.85
C LEU A 417 5.64 1.04 9.11
N GLY A 418 6.96 0.99 9.17
CA GLY A 418 7.82 2.16 9.42
C GLY A 418 8.32 2.83 8.14
N ILE A 419 9.41 3.60 8.27
CA ILE A 419 10.05 4.35 7.17
C ILE A 419 10.57 3.39 6.11
N PHE A 420 11.33 2.38 6.54
CA PHE A 420 11.90 1.35 5.68
C PHE A 420 11.31 -0.02 6.04
N ARG A 421 11.05 -0.84 5.07
CA ARG A 421 10.57 -2.20 5.27
C ARG A 421 11.15 -3.17 4.24
N PRO A 422 11.38 -4.44 4.59
CA PRO A 422 11.76 -5.47 3.63
C PRO A 422 10.70 -5.67 2.54
N GLY A 423 11.15 -5.96 1.32
CA GLY A 423 10.26 -6.32 0.22
C GLY A 423 9.37 -7.52 0.58
N GLY A 424 8.07 -7.41 0.29
CA GLY A 424 7.09 -8.45 0.61
C GLY A 424 6.46 -8.39 1.99
N SER A 425 6.97 -7.58 2.93
CA SER A 425 6.41 -7.45 4.28
C SER A 425 4.95 -6.96 4.28
N ALA A 426 4.52 -6.20 3.27
CA ALA A 426 3.12 -5.78 3.13
C ALA A 426 2.15 -6.96 3.00
N LEU A 427 2.53 -8.05 2.29
CA LEU A 427 1.69 -9.24 2.17
C LEU A 427 1.63 -10.03 3.49
N ASN A 428 2.75 -10.12 4.24
CA ASN A 428 2.74 -10.70 5.59
C ASN A 428 1.82 -9.89 6.53
N SER A 429 1.93 -8.56 6.53
CA SER A 429 1.09 -7.67 7.34
C SER A 429 -0.41 -7.84 7.04
N CYS A 430 -0.79 -8.03 5.78
CA CYS A 430 -2.16 -8.36 5.40
C CYS A 430 -2.67 -9.63 6.10
N GLN A 431 -1.85 -10.66 6.18
CA GLN A 431 -2.23 -11.95 6.76
C GLN A 431 -2.21 -11.91 8.29
N VAL A 432 -1.15 -11.34 8.87
CA VAL A 432 -1.00 -11.21 10.31
C VAL A 432 -2.07 -10.28 10.89
N GLY A 433 -2.33 -9.14 10.26
CA GLY A 433 -3.36 -8.20 10.70
C GLY A 433 -4.76 -8.83 10.74
N GLY A 434 -5.12 -9.60 9.69
CA GLY A 434 -6.39 -10.33 9.65
C GLY A 434 -6.52 -11.36 10.78
N LEU A 435 -5.46 -12.12 11.05
CA LEU A 435 -5.41 -13.09 12.14
C LEU A 435 -5.52 -12.42 13.53
N ARG A 436 -4.78 -11.32 13.76
CA ARG A 436 -4.73 -10.61 15.04
C ARG A 436 -6.07 -9.94 15.36
N ALA A 437 -6.66 -9.22 14.40
CA ALA A 437 -7.97 -8.61 14.55
C ALA A 437 -9.04 -9.68 14.83
N ALA A 438 -9.07 -10.77 14.06
CA ALA A 438 -9.99 -11.87 14.29
C ALA A 438 -9.83 -12.53 15.67
N THR A 439 -8.56 -12.71 16.14
CA THR A 439 -8.27 -13.26 17.46
C THR A 439 -8.81 -12.34 18.57
N HIS A 440 -8.57 -11.03 18.47
CA HIS A 440 -9.03 -10.07 19.46
C HIS A 440 -10.57 -10.00 19.50
N ILE A 441 -11.23 -9.89 18.35
CA ILE A 441 -12.69 -9.91 18.24
C ILE A 441 -13.24 -11.19 18.89
N ALA A 442 -12.65 -12.33 18.59
CA ALA A 442 -13.15 -13.61 19.03
C ALA A 442 -12.93 -13.89 20.52
N TYR A 443 -11.87 -13.41 21.13
CA TYR A 443 -11.47 -13.85 22.47
C TYR A 443 -11.34 -12.74 23.51
N GLN A 444 -11.28 -11.47 23.12
CA GLN A 444 -10.96 -10.37 24.04
C GLN A 444 -11.93 -9.19 23.97
N SER A 445 -12.52 -8.90 22.80
CA SER A 445 -13.39 -7.75 22.66
C SER A 445 -14.70 -7.91 23.40
N THR A 446 -15.08 -6.84 24.10
CA THR A 446 -16.37 -6.74 24.82
C THR A 446 -17.28 -5.69 24.19
N ASN A 447 -16.91 -5.12 23.03
CA ASN A 447 -17.69 -4.07 22.40
C ASN A 447 -19.09 -4.56 22.01
N LYS A 448 -20.08 -3.70 22.21
CA LYS A 448 -21.49 -3.96 21.87
C LYS A 448 -22.05 -2.79 21.07
N VAL A 449 -23.08 -3.07 20.31
CA VAL A 449 -23.82 -2.01 19.62
C VAL A 449 -24.43 -1.07 20.66
N SER A 450 -24.32 0.25 20.42
CA SER A 450 -24.90 1.28 21.29
C SER A 450 -26.42 1.18 21.38
N GLU A 451 -26.94 1.40 22.56
CA GLU A 451 -28.40 1.56 22.79
C GLU A 451 -28.96 2.80 22.05
N LYS A 452 -28.09 3.79 21.77
CA LYS A 452 -28.45 5.01 21.02
C LYS A 452 -28.34 4.83 19.49
N PHE A 453 -28.17 3.62 19.00
CA PHE A 453 -27.92 3.35 17.57
C PHE A 453 -28.92 4.08 16.65
N ASP A 454 -30.23 4.01 16.95
CA ASP A 454 -31.25 4.60 16.08
C ASP A 454 -31.14 6.12 16.00
N SER A 455 -30.83 6.79 17.10
CA SER A 455 -30.63 8.25 17.11
C SER A 455 -29.35 8.68 16.38
N ILE A 456 -28.28 7.88 16.50
CA ILE A 456 -27.02 8.08 15.77
C ILE A 456 -27.25 7.91 14.27
N LEU A 457 -27.98 6.85 13.89
CA LEU A 457 -28.35 6.58 12.50
C LEU A 457 -29.18 7.73 11.92
N ASP A 458 -30.20 8.22 12.64
CA ASP A 458 -31.03 9.32 12.15
C ASP A 458 -30.22 10.61 11.95
N SER A 459 -29.29 10.91 12.83
CA SER A 459 -28.36 12.04 12.70
C SER A 459 -27.47 11.88 11.45
N ALA A 460 -26.91 10.69 11.27
CA ALA A 460 -26.03 10.39 10.13
C ALA A 460 -26.79 10.44 8.78
N ILE A 461 -28.02 9.93 8.73
CA ILE A 461 -28.88 10.01 7.53
C ILE A 461 -29.18 11.46 7.19
N ASN A 462 -29.47 12.32 8.17
CA ASN A 462 -29.73 13.73 7.97
C ASN A 462 -28.48 14.46 7.45
N GLU A 463 -27.29 14.15 7.97
CA GLU A 463 -26.01 14.67 7.50
C GLU A 463 -25.74 14.28 6.03
N ILE A 464 -25.84 12.99 5.73
CA ILE A 464 -25.67 12.45 4.37
C ILE A 464 -26.66 13.10 3.40
N SER A 465 -27.92 13.20 3.80
CA SER A 465 -28.97 13.81 2.96
C SER A 465 -28.66 15.28 2.64
N ARG A 466 -28.25 16.05 3.64
CA ARG A 466 -27.85 17.46 3.44
C ARG A 466 -26.63 17.56 2.53
N PHE A 467 -25.62 16.71 2.72
CA PHE A 467 -24.42 16.68 1.89
C PHE A 467 -24.74 16.37 0.42
N VAL A 468 -25.52 15.32 0.15
CA VAL A 468 -25.93 14.96 -1.21
C VAL A 468 -26.75 16.08 -1.86
N VAL A 469 -27.68 16.70 -1.15
CA VAL A 469 -28.50 17.80 -1.71
C VAL A 469 -27.66 19.05 -1.98
N SER A 470 -26.74 19.43 -1.09
CA SER A 470 -25.91 20.65 -1.25
C SER A 470 -24.91 20.57 -2.40
N THR A 471 -24.59 19.36 -2.85
CA THR A 471 -23.65 19.13 -3.96
C THR A 471 -24.35 18.88 -5.31
N ARG A 472 -25.68 18.84 -5.34
CA ARG A 472 -26.44 18.64 -6.57
C ARG A 472 -26.38 19.86 -7.49
N SER A 473 -26.25 19.62 -8.80
CA SER A 473 -26.21 20.64 -9.84
C SER A 473 -26.84 20.09 -11.15
N ASP A 474 -26.87 20.89 -12.18
CA ASP A 474 -27.19 20.51 -13.56
C ASP A 474 -25.96 20.07 -14.37
N TYR A 475 -24.76 20.15 -13.76
CA TYR A 475 -23.49 19.70 -14.31
C TYR A 475 -22.66 18.92 -13.26
N SER A 476 -21.72 18.11 -13.72
CA SER A 476 -20.79 17.35 -12.87
C SER A 476 -19.37 17.89 -12.96
N THR A 477 -18.69 17.97 -11.81
CA THR A 477 -17.26 18.30 -11.71
C THR A 477 -16.43 17.17 -11.12
N ILE A 478 -17.04 16.04 -10.77
CA ILE A 478 -16.42 14.95 -10.00
C ILE A 478 -15.09 14.48 -10.62
N HIS A 479 -15.09 14.19 -11.93
CA HIS A 479 -13.89 13.69 -12.60
C HIS A 479 -12.81 14.78 -12.69
N PHE A 480 -13.20 15.99 -13.05
CA PHE A 480 -12.27 17.13 -13.16
C PHE A 480 -11.61 17.44 -11.83
N THR A 481 -12.38 17.59 -10.76
CA THR A 481 -11.89 17.91 -9.42
C THR A 481 -10.91 16.83 -8.93
N ARG A 482 -11.28 15.53 -9.07
CA ARG A 482 -10.41 14.41 -8.73
C ARG A 482 -9.07 14.49 -9.44
N MET A 483 -9.09 14.53 -10.76
CA MET A 483 -7.88 14.55 -11.59
C MET A 483 -7.01 15.78 -11.32
N HIS A 484 -7.62 16.95 -11.13
CA HIS A 484 -6.90 18.20 -10.84
C HIS A 484 -6.06 18.07 -9.56
N TYR A 485 -6.68 17.64 -8.44
CA TYR A 485 -5.98 17.53 -7.17
C TYR A 485 -5.04 16.31 -7.09
N GLN A 486 -5.32 15.22 -7.80
CA GLN A 486 -4.38 14.12 -7.95
C GLN A 486 -3.08 14.55 -8.63
N LYS A 487 -3.16 15.31 -9.74
CA LYS A 487 -1.98 15.88 -10.42
C LYS A 487 -1.23 16.87 -9.52
N HIS A 488 -1.95 17.68 -8.77
CA HIS A 488 -1.36 18.60 -7.82
C HIS A 488 -0.58 17.86 -6.73
N MET A 489 -1.12 16.76 -6.19
CA MET A 489 -0.43 15.89 -5.23
C MET A 489 0.81 15.23 -5.83
N SER A 490 0.71 14.64 -7.04
CA SER A 490 1.86 14.03 -7.73
C SER A 490 3.00 15.02 -7.94
N LYS A 491 2.69 16.26 -8.25
CA LYS A 491 3.69 17.30 -8.52
C LYS A 491 4.39 17.82 -7.26
N ASN A 492 3.65 18.00 -6.15
CA ASN A 492 4.14 18.78 -5.00
C ASN A 492 4.37 17.95 -3.73
N PHE A 493 3.74 16.78 -3.61
CA PHE A 493 3.73 15.97 -2.38
C PHE A 493 4.04 14.48 -2.63
N ALA A 494 4.70 14.14 -3.75
CA ALA A 494 5.21 12.80 -3.99
C ALA A 494 6.61 12.60 -3.38
N PHE A 495 7.51 11.94 -4.09
CA PHE A 495 8.85 11.66 -3.58
C PHE A 495 9.78 12.89 -3.57
N LEU A 496 9.62 13.83 -4.50
CA LEU A 496 10.34 15.12 -4.50
C LEU A 496 9.54 16.17 -3.74
N ARG A 497 10.15 16.77 -2.73
CA ARG A 497 9.51 17.64 -1.74
C ARG A 497 10.31 18.91 -1.57
N ASN A 498 9.94 19.96 -2.31
CA ASN A 498 10.59 21.27 -2.20
C ASN A 498 10.09 22.01 -0.96
N LEU A 499 10.94 22.12 0.08
CA LEU A 499 10.58 22.71 1.36
C LEU A 499 10.19 24.21 1.26
N ASP A 500 10.76 24.92 0.28
CA ASP A 500 10.48 26.35 0.09
C ASP A 500 9.07 26.61 -0.48
N THR A 501 8.52 25.66 -1.25
CA THR A 501 7.23 25.82 -1.96
C THR A 501 6.08 25.00 -1.40
N MET A 502 6.36 23.93 -0.62
CA MET A 502 5.34 22.97 -0.14
C MET A 502 4.24 23.65 0.69
N ASN A 503 4.57 24.65 1.51
CA ASN A 503 3.56 25.33 2.33
C ASN A 503 2.52 26.03 1.44
N ALA A 504 2.98 26.79 0.43
CA ALA A 504 2.10 27.44 -0.55
C ALA A 504 1.32 26.39 -1.38
N ALA A 505 1.97 25.30 -1.78
CA ALA A 505 1.34 24.20 -2.53
C ALA A 505 0.25 23.47 -1.72
N SER A 506 0.26 23.53 -0.40
CA SER A 506 -0.78 22.91 0.43
C SER A 506 -2.08 23.71 0.52
N LEU A 507 -2.05 25.02 0.21
CA LEU A 507 -3.22 25.91 0.33
C LEU A 507 -4.38 25.54 -0.62
N PRO A 508 -4.17 25.21 -1.91
CA PRO A 508 -5.25 24.79 -2.78
C PRO A 508 -5.99 23.55 -2.26
N ILE A 509 -5.27 22.60 -1.65
CA ILE A 509 -5.87 21.39 -1.08
C ILE A 509 -6.74 21.73 0.14
N ALA A 510 -6.27 22.60 1.02
CA ALA A 510 -7.04 23.07 2.16
C ALA A 510 -8.30 23.82 1.70
N THR A 511 -8.16 24.72 0.71
CA THR A 511 -9.29 25.45 0.12
C THR A 511 -10.33 24.51 -0.49
N CYS A 512 -9.89 23.46 -1.21
CA CYS A 512 -10.79 22.43 -1.74
C CYS A 512 -11.54 21.70 -0.62
N SER A 513 -10.84 21.35 0.47
CA SER A 513 -11.46 20.68 1.60
C SER A 513 -12.53 21.54 2.27
N ASP A 514 -12.24 22.82 2.50
CA ASP A 514 -13.17 23.76 3.12
C ASP A 514 -14.39 24.08 2.22
N ASN A 515 -14.16 24.14 0.92
CA ASN A 515 -15.17 24.46 -0.09
C ASN A 515 -15.65 23.24 -0.89
N PHE A 516 -15.49 22.03 -0.37
CA PHE A 516 -15.78 20.79 -1.10
C PHE A 516 -17.15 20.79 -1.77
N THR A 517 -18.19 21.25 -1.06
CA THR A 517 -19.56 21.30 -1.56
C THR A 517 -19.80 22.35 -2.64
N LEU A 518 -18.89 23.31 -2.79
CA LEU A 518 -18.92 24.32 -3.85
C LEU A 518 -18.20 23.82 -5.10
N GLU A 519 -17.07 23.16 -4.94
CA GLU A 519 -16.20 22.72 -6.03
C GLU A 519 -16.61 21.37 -6.63
N THR A 520 -17.14 20.45 -5.80
CA THR A 520 -17.55 19.11 -6.25
C THR A 520 -19.05 19.04 -6.42
N LYS A 521 -19.50 18.84 -7.67
CA LYS A 521 -20.91 18.78 -8.07
C LYS A 521 -21.22 17.48 -8.80
N TRP A 522 -22.42 16.96 -8.58
CA TRP A 522 -22.98 15.80 -9.29
C TRP A 522 -24.30 16.18 -9.97
N ALA A 523 -24.58 15.55 -11.12
CA ALA A 523 -25.78 15.80 -11.92
C ALA A 523 -26.69 14.57 -12.01
N ASP A 524 -26.11 13.37 -12.12
CA ASP A 524 -26.84 12.10 -12.22
C ASP A 524 -26.64 11.24 -10.96
N ALA A 525 -27.68 10.53 -10.52
CA ALA A 525 -27.64 9.72 -9.30
C ALA A 525 -26.53 8.66 -9.33
N SER A 526 -26.13 8.19 -10.52
CA SER A 526 -25.01 7.23 -10.68
C SER A 526 -23.66 7.80 -10.24
N GLU A 527 -23.55 9.12 -10.11
CA GLU A 527 -22.33 9.80 -9.67
C GLU A 527 -22.21 9.91 -8.13
N ILE A 528 -23.30 9.66 -7.39
CA ILE A 528 -23.30 9.79 -5.92
C ILE A 528 -22.24 8.91 -5.25
N PRO A 529 -21.99 7.65 -5.65
CA PRO A 529 -20.88 6.89 -5.11
C PRO A 529 -19.51 7.58 -5.31
N ASN A 530 -19.30 8.17 -6.50
CA ASN A 530 -18.08 8.90 -6.81
C ASN A 530 -17.95 10.23 -6.04
N LEU A 531 -19.07 10.87 -5.69
CA LEU A 531 -19.07 12.03 -4.80
C LEU A 531 -18.48 11.71 -3.43
N PHE A 532 -18.88 10.58 -2.82
CA PHE A 532 -18.32 10.12 -1.54
C PHE A 532 -16.85 9.71 -1.67
N LYS A 533 -16.45 9.09 -2.79
CA LYS A 533 -15.03 8.82 -3.07
C LYS A 533 -14.21 10.10 -3.14
N ASN A 534 -14.69 11.12 -3.85
CA ASN A 534 -13.98 12.41 -3.92
C ASN A 534 -13.85 13.07 -2.55
N ARG A 535 -14.88 12.94 -1.69
CA ARG A 535 -14.81 13.45 -0.31
C ARG A 535 -13.73 12.73 0.50
N ASP A 536 -13.66 11.41 0.43
CA ASP A 536 -12.61 10.60 1.09
C ASP A 536 -11.22 10.98 0.57
N ILE A 537 -11.05 11.04 -0.76
CA ILE A 537 -9.78 11.42 -1.41
C ILE A 537 -9.35 12.82 -0.97
N CYS A 538 -10.24 13.79 -0.98
CA CYS A 538 -9.94 15.18 -0.59
C CYS A 538 -9.49 15.26 0.88
N MET A 539 -10.17 14.58 1.79
CA MET A 539 -9.74 14.49 3.20
C MET A 539 -8.34 13.89 3.33
N MET A 540 -8.05 12.82 2.59
CA MET A 540 -6.75 12.15 2.63
C MET A 540 -5.65 12.97 1.96
N GLN A 541 -5.95 13.70 0.88
CA GLN A 541 -5.00 14.63 0.26
C GLN A 541 -4.60 15.74 1.24
N LEU A 542 -5.56 16.30 1.98
CA LEU A 542 -5.28 17.29 3.01
C LEU A 542 -4.42 16.69 4.15
N ALA A 543 -4.84 15.58 4.72
CA ALA A 543 -4.12 14.93 5.83
C ALA A 543 -2.69 14.52 5.44
N ILE A 544 -2.51 13.93 4.24
CA ILE A 544 -1.22 13.48 3.73
C ILE A 544 -0.31 14.68 3.39
N SER A 545 -0.80 15.71 2.71
CA SER A 545 0.02 16.90 2.39
C SER A 545 0.52 17.60 3.65
N ARG A 546 -0.35 17.73 4.67
CA ARG A 546 0.02 18.28 5.98
C ARG A 546 1.02 17.38 6.72
N ALA A 547 0.83 16.05 6.69
CA ALA A 547 1.76 15.10 7.30
C ALA A 547 3.15 15.13 6.64
N ILE A 548 3.19 15.21 5.31
CA ILE A 548 4.43 15.32 4.54
C ILE A 548 5.16 16.62 4.89
N LEU A 549 4.45 17.76 4.89
CA LEU A 549 5.03 19.05 5.27
C LEU A 549 5.59 18.99 6.69
N LYS A 550 4.78 18.52 7.66
CA LYS A 550 5.19 18.39 9.06
C LYS A 550 6.42 17.50 9.24
N THR A 551 6.45 16.35 8.56
CA THR A 551 7.56 15.39 8.62
C THR A 551 8.82 15.97 7.98
N ALA A 552 8.72 16.66 6.84
CA ALA A 552 9.83 17.30 6.16
C ALA A 552 10.47 18.41 7.01
N GLU A 553 9.66 19.26 7.65
CA GLU A 553 10.12 20.31 8.58
C GLU A 553 10.84 19.74 9.82
N LEU A 554 10.28 18.66 10.39
CA LEU A 554 10.83 18.05 11.59
C LEU A 554 12.10 17.26 11.32
N TYR A 555 12.08 16.41 10.28
CA TYR A 555 13.07 15.34 10.13
C TYR A 555 13.86 15.36 8.82
N GLY A 556 13.54 16.25 7.89
CA GLY A 556 14.22 16.29 6.58
C GLY A 556 13.85 15.10 5.69
N SER A 557 14.81 14.66 4.89
CA SER A 557 14.65 13.58 3.91
C SER A 557 14.74 12.21 4.58
N ARG A 558 13.76 11.33 4.34
CA ARG A 558 13.81 9.94 4.81
C ARG A 558 12.94 9.01 3.96
N GLY A 559 13.27 7.72 3.93
CA GLY A 559 12.54 6.74 3.12
C GLY A 559 12.55 7.11 1.65
N SER A 560 11.38 7.14 1.04
CA SER A 560 11.19 7.63 -0.32
C SER A 560 10.87 9.13 -0.41
N GLY A 561 11.08 9.91 0.65
CA GLY A 561 10.85 11.35 0.66
C GLY A 561 12.15 12.15 0.50
N TYR A 562 12.41 12.65 -0.70
CA TYR A 562 13.55 13.52 -0.98
C TYR A 562 13.16 14.98 -0.73
N VAL A 563 13.57 15.54 0.39
CA VAL A 563 13.35 16.94 0.77
C VAL A 563 14.53 17.78 0.30
N PHE A 564 14.27 18.87 -0.41
CA PHE A 564 15.30 19.79 -0.91
C PHE A 564 14.84 21.24 -0.80
N THR A 565 15.77 22.17 -1.00
CA THR A 565 15.55 23.62 -1.07
C THR A 565 16.09 24.15 -2.40
N GLY A 566 15.61 25.32 -2.82
CA GLY A 566 15.98 25.89 -4.12
C GLY A 566 15.28 25.19 -5.29
N ASP A 567 15.80 25.40 -6.51
CA ASP A 567 15.10 25.01 -7.75
C ASP A 567 15.64 23.75 -8.43
N ASP A 568 16.80 23.22 -7.96
CA ASP A 568 17.51 22.14 -8.68
C ASP A 568 17.74 20.91 -7.80
N PHE A 569 16.81 19.96 -7.84
CA PHE A 569 16.93 18.68 -7.15
C PHE A 569 18.01 17.75 -7.75
N MET A 570 18.46 18.00 -8.98
CA MET A 570 19.49 17.19 -9.64
C MET A 570 20.88 17.37 -9.04
N LYS A 571 21.09 18.40 -8.23
CA LYS A 571 22.32 18.55 -7.42
C LYS A 571 22.53 17.44 -6.40
N ARG A 572 21.46 16.71 -6.05
CA ARG A 572 21.47 15.58 -5.13
C ARG A 572 21.97 15.94 -3.71
N ASP A 573 21.59 17.13 -3.25
CA ASP A 573 21.85 17.65 -1.91
C ASP A 573 20.52 17.70 -1.11
N PRO A 574 20.05 16.56 -0.58
CA PRO A 574 18.82 16.53 0.19
C PRO A 574 19.03 17.21 1.55
N VAL A 575 17.96 17.78 2.10
CA VAL A 575 17.93 18.15 3.52
C VAL A 575 18.18 16.88 4.34
N PRO A 576 19.23 16.81 5.18
CA PRO A 576 19.61 15.56 5.86
C PRO A 576 18.51 15.03 6.78
N GLU A 577 18.42 13.70 6.89
CA GLU A 577 17.58 13.05 7.89
C GLU A 577 18.09 13.35 9.31
N LYS A 578 17.18 13.70 10.21
CA LYS A 578 17.49 13.81 11.63
C LYS A 578 17.21 12.48 12.33
N ALA A 579 18.20 11.96 13.05
CA ALA A 579 18.18 10.62 13.64
C ALA A 579 17.00 10.38 14.60
N GLU A 580 16.61 11.39 15.37
CA GLU A 580 15.47 11.31 16.29
C GLU A 580 14.14 10.98 15.59
N GLY A 581 14.04 11.21 14.29
CA GLY A 581 12.86 10.87 13.50
C GLY A 581 12.62 9.37 13.38
N ARG A 582 13.61 8.52 13.63
CA ARG A 582 13.46 7.05 13.59
C ARG A 582 12.82 6.48 14.85
N ASP A 583 12.99 7.18 15.97
CA ASP A 583 12.48 6.77 17.28
C ASP A 583 11.11 7.40 17.60
N THR A 584 10.54 8.13 16.65
CA THR A 584 9.25 8.83 16.81
C THR A 584 8.30 8.54 15.66
N ILE A 585 7.02 8.61 15.98
CA ILE A 585 5.91 8.44 15.04
C ILE A 585 5.13 9.76 14.96
N VAL A 586 4.92 10.26 13.75
CA VAL A 586 4.01 11.37 13.49
C VAL A 586 2.60 10.81 13.42
N THR A 587 1.77 11.15 14.41
CA THR A 587 0.35 10.81 14.43
C THR A 587 -0.49 12.05 14.21
N LEU A 588 -1.69 11.84 13.71
CA LEU A 588 -2.65 12.92 13.50
C LEU A 588 -4.09 12.44 13.72
N ARG A 589 -4.96 13.37 14.08
CA ARG A 589 -6.40 13.16 14.15
C ARG A 589 -7.12 14.38 13.56
N LYS A 590 -8.35 14.19 13.17
CA LYS A 590 -9.19 15.27 12.66
C LYS A 590 -9.54 16.26 13.80
N LYS A 591 -9.45 17.55 13.53
CA LYS A 591 -10.05 18.59 14.41
C LYS A 591 -11.58 18.45 14.47
N THR A 592 -12.19 18.90 15.55
CA THR A 592 -13.62 18.67 15.81
C THR A 592 -14.52 19.14 14.65
N ASP A 593 -14.32 20.34 14.14
CA ASP A 593 -15.21 20.97 13.14
C ASP A 593 -14.55 21.21 11.78
N SER A 594 -13.42 20.52 11.50
CA SER A 594 -12.66 20.68 10.28
C SER A 594 -12.00 19.38 9.88
N PHE A 595 -11.65 19.21 8.60
CA PHE A 595 -10.80 18.12 8.16
C PHE A 595 -9.30 18.40 8.35
N GLU A 596 -8.91 19.61 8.78
CA GLU A 596 -7.53 19.92 9.14
C GLU A 596 -7.02 19.01 10.26
N PRO A 597 -5.81 18.45 10.11
CA PRO A 597 -5.23 17.58 11.14
C PRO A 597 -4.72 18.35 12.35
N GLU A 598 -4.84 17.71 13.50
CA GLU A 598 -4.09 18.01 14.70
C GLU A 598 -3.02 16.95 14.87
N PHE A 599 -1.76 17.36 15.06
CA PHE A 599 -0.61 16.47 15.12
C PHE A 599 -0.18 16.19 16.55
N ASP A 600 0.28 14.96 16.76
CA ASP A 600 1.02 14.55 17.95
C ASP A 600 2.26 13.74 17.54
N ILE A 601 3.37 13.99 18.22
CA ILE A 601 4.65 13.29 18.01
C ILE A 601 4.84 12.35 19.19
N VAL A 602 4.73 11.06 18.92
CA VAL A 602 4.83 10.04 19.97
C VAL A 602 6.07 9.19 19.79
N PRO A 603 6.72 8.75 20.87
CA PRO A 603 7.82 7.80 20.77
C PRO A 603 7.30 6.46 20.21
N VAL A 604 8.15 5.73 19.49
CA VAL A 604 7.87 4.34 19.14
C VAL A 604 7.76 3.50 20.41
N ARG A 605 6.80 2.58 20.45
CA ARG A 605 6.77 1.56 21.51
C ARG A 605 7.94 0.60 21.29
N PRO A 606 8.79 0.34 22.29
CA PRO A 606 9.97 -0.50 22.12
C PRO A 606 9.60 -1.97 21.81
N LEU A 607 10.56 -2.72 21.30
CA LEU A 607 10.41 -4.18 21.22
C LEU A 607 10.21 -4.72 22.63
N PRO A 608 9.08 -5.43 22.91
CA PRO A 608 8.79 -5.88 24.26
C PRO A 608 9.71 -7.03 24.69
N SER A 609 10.00 -7.11 25.99
CA SER A 609 10.60 -8.30 26.58
C SER A 609 9.64 -9.50 26.42
N ARG A 610 10.17 -10.64 25.97
CA ARG A 610 9.36 -11.85 25.76
C ARG A 610 9.33 -12.72 27.01
N ASN A 611 8.14 -13.16 27.39
CA ASN A 611 8.02 -14.24 28.36
C ASN A 611 7.96 -15.58 27.59
N LEU A 612 8.98 -16.40 27.75
CA LEU A 612 9.10 -17.71 27.11
C LEU A 612 8.93 -18.87 28.10
N TRP A 613 8.58 -18.56 29.37
CA TRP A 613 8.32 -19.60 30.36
C TRP A 613 6.92 -20.20 30.11
N PHE A 614 6.89 -21.46 29.70
CA PHE A 614 5.71 -22.15 29.22
C PHE A 614 4.53 -22.10 30.19
N GLU A 615 4.74 -22.43 31.47
CA GLU A 615 3.68 -22.51 32.49
C GLU A 615 2.99 -21.14 32.70
N LYS A 616 3.76 -20.05 32.63
CA LYS A 616 3.20 -18.70 32.73
C LYS A 616 2.35 -18.36 31.49
N VAL A 617 2.90 -18.60 30.30
CA VAL A 617 2.18 -18.41 29.04
C VAL A 617 0.93 -19.29 28.96
N TRP A 618 1.04 -20.53 29.42
CA TRP A 618 -0.08 -21.47 29.49
C TRP A 618 -1.19 -20.99 30.43
N ASN A 619 -0.85 -20.47 31.60
CA ASN A 619 -1.83 -19.94 32.56
C ASN A 619 -2.53 -18.68 32.00
N GLU A 620 -1.77 -17.73 31.47
CA GLU A 620 -2.32 -16.52 30.83
C GLU A 620 -3.28 -16.87 29.68
N TYR A 621 -2.90 -17.83 28.83
CA TYR A 621 -3.74 -18.34 27.75
C TYR A 621 -5.04 -18.98 28.23
N ASN A 622 -4.98 -19.76 29.31
CA ASN A 622 -6.15 -20.40 29.88
C ASN A 622 -7.09 -19.39 30.54
N GLU A 623 -6.56 -18.36 31.22
CA GLU A 623 -7.36 -17.27 31.79
C GLU A 623 -8.09 -16.49 30.69
N MET A 624 -7.40 -16.14 29.61
CA MET A 624 -8.00 -15.48 28.48
C MET A 624 -9.15 -16.29 27.85
N LYS A 625 -9.05 -17.61 27.77
CA LYS A 625 -10.11 -18.48 27.25
C LYS A 625 -11.26 -18.74 28.24
N ARG A 626 -11.00 -18.71 29.54
CA ARG A 626 -12.04 -18.92 30.57
C ARG A 626 -12.96 -17.72 30.79
N GLY A 627 -12.52 -16.53 30.39
CA GLY A 627 -13.33 -15.31 30.45
C GLY A 627 -14.50 -15.27 29.47
N LYS A 628 -14.71 -16.34 28.73
CA LYS A 628 -15.85 -16.60 27.83
C LYS A 628 -16.72 -17.73 28.33
#